data_188359314bfff09f5b81deb170c8a834
#
_entry.id   188359314bfff09f5b81deb170c8a834
#
_cell.length_a   1.000
_cell.length_b   1.000
_cell.length_c   1.000
_cell.angle_alpha   90.00
_cell.angle_beta   90.00
_cell.angle_gamma   90.00
#
_symmetry.space_group_name_H-M   'P 1'
#
loop_
_entity.id
_entity.type
_entity.pdbx_description
1 polymer ?
#
loop_
_entity_poly.entity_id
_entity_poly.type
_entity_poly.pdbx_seq_one_letter_code
_entity_poly.pdbx_strand_id
1 'polypeptide(L)'
;MENDWQSEVPIPGGEDVAACGISGSPRSGTRRSGRMNGSGLPLAVFWDMDGTLIDSEPYWHQVEIELTQQYGGYWNDEMGWQVSGKPLPQVARLLREHGLQVPEEDIPGMLIDGVARKEQERMPWISGVFDLLKALSRSGVPSVLVTTSPRRMARAVVEQAPRGAFVDFVCGDDGLAQKPDPAPYLHAAKLVGVKEADCLSACIAFEDSATGLRSAVASGATTIAFTGVTPNPLVDGPQFASIDSYVGLGPSDLGAFVADRGSRLHP
;
A
#
# COMPACT_ATOMS: atom_id res chain seq x y z
N MET A 1 12.17 -9.73 -28.08
CA MET A 1 13.17 -10.26 -27.12
C MET A 1 12.41 -10.50 -25.84
N GLU A 2 11.99 -11.73 -25.65
CA GLU A 2 11.27 -12.19 -24.47
C GLU A 2 12.28 -12.22 -23.31
N ASN A 3 12.06 -11.40 -22.30
CA ASN A 3 12.87 -11.43 -21.09
C ASN A 3 12.30 -12.49 -20.15
N ASP A 4 13.05 -13.55 -20.07
CA ASP A 4 12.91 -14.71 -19.20
C ASP A 4 13.10 -14.30 -17.72
N TRP A 5 11.99 -14.09 -16.99
CA TRP A 5 11.96 -13.81 -15.54
C TRP A 5 11.69 -15.08 -14.72
N GLN A 6 11.85 -16.26 -15.33
CA GLN A 6 11.80 -17.54 -14.60
C GLN A 6 13.19 -18.00 -14.19
N SER A 7 14.02 -17.16 -13.60
CA SER A 7 15.15 -17.62 -12.81
C SER A 7 14.71 -17.69 -11.34
N GLU A 8 14.53 -18.91 -10.88
CA GLU A 8 14.27 -19.31 -9.52
C GLU A 8 15.19 -18.54 -8.54
N VAL A 9 14.63 -17.56 -7.83
CA VAL A 9 15.24 -17.04 -6.62
C VAL A 9 14.91 -18.05 -5.52
N PRO A 10 15.89 -18.71 -4.91
CA PRO A 10 15.62 -19.62 -3.80
C PRO A 10 14.99 -18.82 -2.67
N ILE A 11 13.78 -19.21 -2.28
CA ILE A 11 13.13 -18.71 -1.06
C ILE A 11 13.97 -19.22 0.09
N PRO A 12 14.63 -18.38 0.91
CA PRO A 12 15.36 -18.86 2.06
C PRO A 12 14.38 -19.41 3.10
N GLY A 13 14.50 -20.67 3.42
CA GLY A 13 13.97 -21.30 4.62
C GLY A 13 12.47 -21.52 4.66
N GLY A 14 11.98 -22.51 3.91
CA GLY A 14 10.60 -22.98 3.95
C GLY A 14 10.24 -23.88 5.14
N GLU A 15 10.75 -23.68 6.35
CA GLU A 15 10.42 -24.55 7.48
C GLU A 15 9.61 -23.91 8.62
N ASP A 16 9.50 -22.58 8.70
CA ASP A 16 8.82 -21.94 9.84
C ASP A 16 7.46 -21.29 9.52
N VAL A 17 6.97 -21.33 8.28
CA VAL A 17 5.61 -20.84 7.93
C VAL A 17 4.53 -21.84 8.37
N ALA A 18 4.92 -23.01 8.86
CA ALA A 18 4.04 -24.11 9.26
C ALA A 18 3.34 -23.94 10.62
N ALA A 19 3.48 -22.83 11.32
CA ALA A 19 2.90 -22.64 12.65
C ALA A 19 1.42 -22.21 12.63
N CYS A 20 0.86 -21.88 11.46
CA CYS A 20 -0.57 -21.53 11.32
C CYS A 20 -1.43 -22.64 10.69
N GLY A 21 -0.93 -23.85 10.50
CA GLY A 21 -1.72 -24.91 9.92
C GLY A 21 -1.14 -26.29 10.15
N ILE A 22 -1.45 -26.97 11.26
CA ILE A 22 -1.27 -28.42 11.40
C ILE A 22 -2.57 -29.03 11.88
N SER A 23 -3.07 -29.97 11.05
CA SER A 23 -4.14 -30.92 11.35
C SER A 23 -3.85 -31.71 12.63
N GLY A 24 -4.63 -31.49 13.65
CA GLY A 24 -4.70 -32.31 14.86
C GLY A 24 -6.12 -32.34 15.37
N SER A 25 -6.67 -33.54 15.57
CA SER A 25 -8.03 -33.86 16.00
C SER A 25 -8.60 -32.95 17.10
N PRO A 26 -9.91 -32.74 17.16
CA PRO A 26 -10.54 -31.71 18.00
C PRO A 26 -10.47 -32.10 19.48
N ARG A 27 -9.71 -31.34 20.24
CA ARG A 27 -9.90 -31.24 21.69
C ARG A 27 -10.40 -29.85 22.04
N SER A 28 -11.52 -29.87 22.75
CA SER A 28 -12.31 -28.77 23.31
C SER A 28 -11.63 -27.43 23.56
N GLY A 29 -12.18 -26.37 22.96
CA GLY A 29 -12.50 -25.10 23.58
C GLY A 29 -11.35 -24.25 24.12
N THR A 30 -10.60 -23.57 23.24
CA THR A 30 -10.08 -22.23 23.47
C THR A 30 -9.86 -21.60 22.08
N ARG A 31 -10.59 -20.54 21.77
CA ARG A 31 -10.35 -19.74 20.57
C ARG A 31 -8.94 -19.16 20.68
N ARG A 32 -8.08 -19.54 19.74
CA ARG A 32 -6.70 -19.06 19.70
C ARG A 32 -6.70 -17.65 19.11
N SER A 33 -6.29 -16.67 19.93
CA SER A 33 -5.86 -15.34 19.47
C SER A 33 -4.84 -15.48 18.33
N GLY A 34 -4.88 -14.57 17.34
CA GLY A 34 -3.98 -14.56 16.19
C GLY A 34 -2.53 -14.85 16.60
N ARG A 35 -1.95 -15.92 16.07
CA ARG A 35 -0.58 -16.31 16.40
C ARG A 35 0.37 -15.43 15.60
N MET A 36 1.10 -14.55 16.30
CA MET A 36 2.33 -13.97 15.80
C MET A 36 3.32 -15.09 15.44
N ASN A 37 4.27 -14.82 14.53
CA ASN A 37 5.41 -15.71 14.38
C ASN A 37 6.12 -15.82 15.75
N GLY A 38 6.85 -16.91 16.01
CA GLY A 38 7.50 -17.16 17.31
C GLY A 38 8.48 -16.06 17.77
N SER A 39 8.76 -15.06 16.93
CA SER A 39 9.64 -13.90 17.20
C SER A 39 8.88 -12.66 17.71
N GLY A 40 7.54 -12.68 17.79
CA GLY A 40 6.75 -11.48 18.17
C GLY A 40 6.63 -10.41 17.07
N LEU A 41 7.03 -10.72 15.83
CA LEU A 41 6.95 -9.84 14.68
C LEU A 41 5.67 -10.10 13.87
N PRO A 42 5.19 -9.15 13.04
CA PRO A 42 4.07 -9.40 12.14
C PRO A 42 4.38 -10.51 11.13
N LEU A 43 3.34 -11.21 10.67
CA LEU A 43 3.49 -12.26 9.65
C LEU A 43 3.84 -11.66 8.28
N ALA A 44 3.30 -10.51 7.95
CA ALA A 44 3.57 -9.74 6.73
C ALA A 44 3.20 -8.28 6.93
N VAL A 45 3.70 -7.42 6.03
CA VAL A 45 3.29 -6.02 5.95
C VAL A 45 2.76 -5.73 4.54
N PHE A 46 1.56 -5.19 4.46
CA PHE A 46 0.91 -4.74 3.24
C PHE A 46 0.98 -3.21 3.18
N TRP A 47 1.43 -2.68 2.06
CA TRP A 47 1.68 -1.27 1.90
C TRP A 47 0.82 -0.71 0.78
N ASP A 48 -0.01 0.25 1.09
CA ASP A 48 -0.49 1.14 0.04
C ASP A 48 0.67 1.97 -0.52
N MET A 49 0.47 2.63 -1.66
CA MET A 49 1.50 3.35 -2.40
C MET A 49 1.45 4.86 -2.18
N ASP A 50 0.47 5.48 -2.81
CA ASP A 50 0.32 6.93 -2.91
C ASP A 50 -0.17 7.51 -1.56
N GLY A 51 0.56 8.45 -0.98
CA GLY A 51 0.25 8.98 0.35
C GLY A 51 0.69 8.09 1.52
N THR A 52 1.18 6.88 1.26
CA THR A 52 1.60 5.88 2.27
C THR A 52 3.08 5.55 2.19
N LEU A 53 3.59 5.08 1.05
CA LEU A 53 5.03 4.84 0.81
C LEU A 53 5.72 6.06 0.21
N ILE A 54 5.03 6.74 -0.68
CA ILE A 54 5.52 7.88 -1.45
C ILE A 54 4.56 9.06 -1.34
N ASP A 55 5.10 10.26 -1.31
CA ASP A 55 4.34 11.52 -1.42
C ASP A 55 4.27 11.95 -2.89
N SER A 56 3.35 11.32 -3.63
CA SER A 56 3.17 11.55 -5.07
C SER A 56 2.32 12.77 -5.40
N GLU A 57 1.54 13.33 -4.46
CA GLU A 57 0.63 14.46 -4.71
C GLU A 57 1.31 15.67 -5.36
N PRO A 58 2.52 16.11 -4.93
CA PRO A 58 3.19 17.22 -5.60
C PRO A 58 3.49 16.96 -7.08
N TYR A 59 3.68 15.68 -7.47
CA TYR A 59 3.91 15.31 -8.88
C TYR A 59 2.62 15.35 -9.69
N TRP A 60 1.49 14.93 -9.11
CA TRP A 60 0.18 15.07 -9.75
C TRP A 60 -0.13 16.53 -10.04
N HIS A 61 -0.01 17.43 -9.04
CA HIS A 61 -0.24 18.88 -9.21
C HIS A 61 0.68 19.47 -10.27
N GLN A 62 1.97 19.12 -10.24
CA GLN A 62 2.93 19.62 -11.20
C GLN A 62 2.58 19.17 -12.63
N VAL A 63 2.16 17.93 -12.84
CA VAL A 63 1.76 17.41 -14.16
C VAL A 63 0.47 18.08 -14.64
N GLU A 64 -0.51 18.28 -13.78
CA GLU A 64 -1.75 19.02 -14.10
C GLU A 64 -1.45 20.45 -14.59
N ILE A 65 -0.56 21.16 -13.88
CA ILE A 65 -0.10 22.50 -14.26
C ILE A 65 0.66 22.46 -15.59
N GLU A 66 1.59 21.54 -15.78
CA GLU A 66 2.37 21.40 -17.01
C GLU A 66 1.46 21.13 -18.23
N LEU A 67 0.43 20.28 -18.09
CA LEU A 67 -0.52 19.99 -19.15
C LEU A 67 -1.32 21.25 -19.53
N THR A 68 -1.85 22.00 -18.56
CA THR A 68 -2.59 23.22 -18.85
C THR A 68 -1.72 24.32 -19.45
N GLN A 69 -0.45 24.42 -19.06
CA GLN A 69 0.51 25.33 -19.68
C GLN A 69 0.83 24.94 -21.12
N GLN A 70 0.91 23.64 -21.42
CA GLN A 70 1.28 23.13 -22.74
C GLN A 70 0.09 23.15 -23.72
N TYR A 71 -1.11 22.81 -23.27
CA TYR A 71 -2.26 22.59 -24.12
C TYR A 71 -3.40 23.60 -23.87
N GLY A 72 -3.11 24.71 -23.19
CA GLY A 72 -4.10 25.74 -22.85
C GLY A 72 -4.83 25.46 -21.55
N GLY A 73 -5.41 26.53 -21.00
CA GLY A 73 -6.12 26.48 -19.74
C GLY A 73 -5.35 27.15 -18.60
N TYR A 74 -5.93 27.04 -17.41
CA TYR A 74 -5.36 27.57 -16.17
C TYR A 74 -5.52 26.57 -15.03
N TRP A 75 -4.44 26.20 -14.36
CA TRP A 75 -4.42 25.36 -13.19
C TRP A 75 -3.31 25.78 -12.25
N ASN A 76 -3.51 25.64 -10.94
CA ASN A 76 -2.53 25.96 -9.91
C ASN A 76 -2.55 24.95 -8.77
N ASP A 77 -1.63 25.03 -7.83
CA ASP A 77 -1.51 24.11 -6.70
C ASP A 77 -2.78 24.04 -5.83
N GLU A 78 -3.45 25.19 -5.60
CA GLU A 78 -4.68 25.20 -4.81
C GLU A 78 -5.80 24.40 -5.48
N MET A 79 -5.90 24.47 -6.79
CA MET A 79 -6.86 23.67 -7.58
C MET A 79 -6.48 22.19 -7.57
N GLY A 80 -5.18 21.87 -7.63
CA GLY A 80 -4.66 20.50 -7.46
C GLY A 80 -5.09 19.92 -6.11
N TRP A 81 -4.89 20.64 -5.02
CA TRP A 81 -5.35 20.18 -3.70
C TRP A 81 -6.86 19.96 -3.59
N GLN A 82 -7.69 20.71 -4.31
CA GLN A 82 -9.13 20.52 -4.33
C GLN A 82 -9.56 19.23 -5.04
N VAL A 83 -8.72 18.69 -5.91
CA VAL A 83 -8.97 17.45 -6.66
C VAL A 83 -8.20 16.26 -6.16
N SER A 84 -7.29 16.44 -5.21
CA SER A 84 -6.51 15.39 -4.58
C SER A 84 -7.39 14.22 -4.12
N GLY A 85 -7.00 12.99 -4.47
CA GLY A 85 -7.74 11.76 -4.17
C GLY A 85 -9.02 11.54 -4.99
N LYS A 86 -9.37 12.42 -5.93
CA LYS A 86 -10.52 12.19 -6.82
C LYS A 86 -10.16 11.23 -7.96
N PRO A 87 -11.17 10.48 -8.49
CA PRO A 87 -10.95 9.66 -9.67
C PRO A 87 -10.47 10.47 -10.87
N LEU A 88 -9.47 9.98 -11.60
CA LEU A 88 -8.87 10.66 -12.75
C LEU A 88 -9.86 11.14 -13.81
N PRO A 89 -10.97 10.43 -14.14
CA PRO A 89 -11.97 10.96 -15.05
C PRO A 89 -12.64 12.24 -14.53
N GLN A 90 -12.78 12.40 -13.23
CA GLN A 90 -13.32 13.62 -12.63
C GLN A 90 -12.32 14.77 -12.69
N VAL A 91 -11.04 14.49 -12.44
CA VAL A 91 -9.94 15.46 -12.61
C VAL A 91 -9.84 15.91 -14.06
N ALA A 92 -9.90 14.98 -15.01
CA ALA A 92 -9.88 15.27 -16.45
C ALA A 92 -10.99 16.25 -16.87
N ARG A 93 -12.22 16.03 -16.39
CA ARG A 93 -13.35 16.93 -16.65
C ARG A 93 -13.09 18.34 -16.11
N LEU A 94 -12.61 18.44 -14.87
CA LEU A 94 -12.32 19.74 -14.26
C LEU A 94 -11.20 20.48 -15.01
N LEU A 95 -10.13 19.80 -15.41
CA LEU A 95 -9.08 20.39 -16.24
C LEU A 95 -9.63 20.93 -17.57
N ARG A 96 -10.56 20.19 -18.20
CA ARG A 96 -11.28 20.65 -19.42
C ARG A 96 -12.13 21.89 -19.15
N GLU A 97 -12.89 21.90 -18.06
CA GLU A 97 -13.72 23.06 -17.65
C GLU A 97 -12.85 24.30 -17.41
N HIS A 98 -11.58 24.13 -17.02
CA HIS A 98 -10.60 25.21 -16.84
C HIS A 98 -9.77 25.47 -18.10
N GLY A 99 -10.19 24.97 -19.26
CA GLY A 99 -9.70 25.36 -20.57
C GLY A 99 -8.62 24.46 -21.19
N LEU A 100 -8.30 23.31 -20.59
CA LEU A 100 -7.36 22.36 -21.21
C LEU A 100 -7.88 21.87 -22.56
N GLN A 101 -7.09 22.04 -23.63
CA GLN A 101 -7.44 21.74 -25.03
C GLN A 101 -7.00 20.31 -25.42
N VAL A 102 -7.36 19.32 -24.62
CA VAL A 102 -7.09 17.88 -24.85
C VAL A 102 -8.40 17.11 -24.78
N PRO A 103 -8.65 16.06 -25.61
CA PRO A 103 -9.80 15.18 -25.43
C PRO A 103 -9.86 14.61 -24.01
N GLU A 104 -11.05 14.60 -23.39
CA GLU A 104 -11.21 14.22 -21.98
C GLU A 104 -10.71 12.77 -21.74
N GLU A 105 -10.92 11.89 -22.70
CA GLU A 105 -10.50 10.48 -22.65
C GLU A 105 -8.97 10.29 -22.63
N ASP A 106 -8.20 11.23 -23.16
CA ASP A 106 -6.73 11.14 -23.23
C ASP A 106 -6.05 11.67 -21.96
N ILE A 107 -6.72 12.57 -21.23
CA ILE A 107 -6.12 13.26 -20.07
C ILE A 107 -5.66 12.28 -18.97
N PRO A 108 -6.45 11.28 -18.56
CA PRO A 108 -6.01 10.33 -17.54
C PRO A 108 -4.68 9.62 -17.89
N GLY A 109 -4.54 9.22 -19.15
CA GLY A 109 -3.32 8.61 -19.66
C GLY A 109 -2.11 9.55 -19.58
N MET A 110 -2.31 10.81 -19.99
CA MET A 110 -1.25 11.83 -19.97
C MET A 110 -0.81 12.18 -18.53
N LEU A 111 -1.76 12.27 -17.59
CA LEU A 111 -1.46 12.49 -16.18
C LEU A 111 -0.62 11.35 -15.63
N ILE A 112 -1.06 10.10 -15.80
CA ILE A 112 -0.32 8.91 -15.35
C ILE A 112 1.07 8.85 -15.97
N ASP A 113 1.22 9.16 -17.27
CA ASP A 113 2.51 9.17 -17.95
C ASP A 113 3.45 10.25 -17.41
N GLY A 114 2.90 11.41 -17.11
CA GLY A 114 3.65 12.51 -16.52
C GLY A 114 4.17 12.18 -15.13
N VAL A 115 3.29 11.69 -14.25
CA VAL A 115 3.65 11.31 -12.88
C VAL A 115 4.65 10.14 -12.88
N ALA A 116 4.39 9.08 -13.64
CA ALA A 116 5.31 7.94 -13.73
C ALA A 116 6.72 8.34 -14.19
N ARG A 117 6.85 9.31 -15.10
CA ARG A 117 8.14 9.85 -15.52
C ARG A 117 8.86 10.54 -14.36
N LYS A 118 8.16 11.39 -13.59
CA LYS A 118 8.75 12.08 -12.43
C LYS A 118 9.18 11.07 -11.35
N GLU A 119 8.38 10.05 -11.09
CA GLU A 119 8.72 8.97 -10.16
C GLU A 119 9.94 8.15 -10.62
N GLN A 120 10.09 7.91 -11.93
CA GLN A 120 11.29 7.27 -12.49
C GLN A 120 12.54 8.12 -12.30
N GLU A 121 12.43 9.44 -12.48
CA GLU A 121 13.54 10.37 -12.28
C GLU A 121 13.92 10.46 -10.80
N ARG A 122 12.92 10.54 -9.92
CA ARG A 122 13.10 10.63 -8.48
C ARG A 122 11.87 10.12 -7.75
N MET A 123 11.96 8.95 -7.12
CA MET A 123 10.89 8.44 -6.26
C MET A 123 10.77 9.29 -4.99
N PRO A 124 9.58 9.86 -4.70
CA PRO A 124 9.38 10.76 -3.56
C PRO A 124 9.09 9.95 -2.28
N TRP A 125 10.05 9.14 -1.82
CA TRP A 125 9.90 8.31 -0.63
C TRP A 125 9.56 9.15 0.60
N ILE A 126 8.53 8.73 1.34
CA ILE A 126 8.22 9.29 2.65
C ILE A 126 9.34 8.94 3.64
N SER A 127 9.68 9.92 4.48
CA SER A 127 10.81 9.78 5.41
C SER A 127 10.62 8.59 6.36
N GLY A 128 11.67 7.78 6.53
CA GLY A 128 11.68 6.58 7.36
C GLY A 128 11.21 5.30 6.68
N VAL A 129 10.41 5.38 5.60
CA VAL A 129 9.90 4.19 4.86
C VAL A 129 11.04 3.31 4.39
N PHE A 130 12.07 3.90 3.76
CA PHE A 130 13.17 3.16 3.18
C PHE A 130 13.96 2.35 4.23
N ASP A 131 14.14 2.90 5.42
CA ASP A 131 14.82 2.22 6.52
C ASP A 131 13.95 1.14 7.15
N LEU A 132 12.65 1.39 7.28
CA LEU A 132 11.69 0.38 7.78
C LEU A 132 11.60 -0.81 6.83
N LEU A 133 11.50 -0.58 5.50
CA LEU A 133 11.52 -1.64 4.49
C LEU A 133 12.79 -2.51 4.58
N LYS A 134 13.97 -1.88 4.74
CA LYS A 134 15.23 -2.61 4.97
C LYS A 134 15.20 -3.44 6.25
N ALA A 135 14.67 -2.87 7.33
CA ALA A 135 14.62 -3.57 8.62
C ALA A 135 13.67 -4.77 8.55
N LEU A 136 12.51 -4.65 7.92
CA LEU A 136 11.56 -5.74 7.69
C LEU A 136 12.20 -6.87 6.86
N SER A 137 12.81 -6.53 5.74
CA SER A 137 13.51 -7.52 4.89
C SER A 137 14.59 -8.28 5.65
N ARG A 138 15.43 -7.58 6.45
CA ARG A 138 16.47 -8.22 7.28
C ARG A 138 15.91 -9.11 8.38
N SER A 139 14.72 -8.80 8.87
CA SER A 139 14.03 -9.59 9.91
C SER A 139 13.20 -10.73 9.34
N GLY A 140 13.22 -10.94 8.01
CA GLY A 140 12.44 -11.98 7.35
C GLY A 140 10.94 -11.73 7.34
N VAL A 141 10.49 -10.48 7.56
CA VAL A 141 9.08 -10.09 7.46
C VAL A 141 8.79 -9.68 6.03
N PRO A 142 7.98 -10.44 5.27
CA PRO A 142 7.68 -10.14 3.89
C PRO A 142 6.81 -8.89 3.77
N SER A 143 7.08 -8.08 2.76
CA SER A 143 6.24 -6.93 2.39
C SER A 143 5.63 -7.13 1.00
N VAL A 144 4.37 -6.70 0.83
CA VAL A 144 3.66 -6.67 -0.47
C VAL A 144 3.12 -5.26 -0.67
N LEU A 145 3.36 -4.69 -1.85
CA LEU A 145 2.74 -3.44 -2.27
C LEU A 145 1.29 -3.71 -2.72
N VAL A 146 0.32 -2.88 -2.30
CA VAL A 146 -1.10 -3.04 -2.61
C VAL A 146 -1.69 -1.69 -3.02
N THR A 147 -1.75 -1.42 -4.31
CA THR A 147 -2.17 -0.12 -4.84
C THR A 147 -3.29 -0.23 -5.86
N THR A 148 -4.05 0.84 -6.05
CA THR A 148 -4.97 1.01 -7.18
C THR A 148 -4.30 1.61 -8.41
N SER A 149 -3.06 2.07 -8.28
CA SER A 149 -2.26 2.63 -9.37
C SER A 149 -1.91 1.57 -10.43
N PRO A 150 -1.64 1.97 -11.68
CA PRO A 150 -1.28 1.06 -12.76
C PRO A 150 0.01 0.27 -12.48
N ARG A 151 0.09 -0.93 -13.06
CA ARG A 151 1.22 -1.86 -12.90
C ARG A 151 2.60 -1.22 -13.13
N ARG A 152 2.70 -0.31 -14.10
CA ARG A 152 3.97 0.37 -14.41
C ARG A 152 4.47 1.25 -13.25
N MET A 153 3.56 1.93 -12.54
CA MET A 153 3.90 2.76 -11.37
C MET A 153 4.24 1.87 -10.18
N ALA A 154 3.43 0.85 -9.89
CA ALA A 154 3.72 -0.13 -8.83
C ALA A 154 5.09 -0.79 -9.04
N ARG A 155 5.42 -1.18 -10.28
CA ARG A 155 6.73 -1.74 -10.62
C ARG A 155 7.87 -0.76 -10.38
N ALA A 156 7.71 0.51 -10.75
CA ALA A 156 8.73 1.54 -10.54
C ALA A 156 9.06 1.74 -9.04
N VAL A 157 8.05 1.67 -8.16
CA VAL A 157 8.24 1.70 -6.70
C VAL A 157 9.05 0.47 -6.23
N VAL A 158 8.66 -0.73 -6.66
CA VAL A 158 9.34 -1.97 -6.25
C VAL A 158 10.80 -2.02 -6.75
N GLU A 159 11.06 -1.57 -7.98
CA GLU A 159 12.41 -1.53 -8.57
C GLU A 159 13.34 -0.52 -7.88
N GLN A 160 12.80 0.59 -7.37
CA GLN A 160 13.57 1.61 -6.64
C GLN A 160 13.62 1.37 -5.12
N ALA A 161 12.84 0.43 -4.61
CA ALA A 161 12.88 0.04 -3.20
C ALA A 161 14.21 -0.66 -2.83
N PRO A 162 14.53 -0.79 -1.53
CA PRO A 162 15.65 -1.62 -1.10
C PRO A 162 15.53 -3.03 -1.67
N ARG A 163 16.65 -3.58 -2.16
CA ARG A 163 16.66 -4.92 -2.76
C ARG A 163 16.06 -5.97 -1.83
N GLY A 164 15.06 -6.71 -2.31
CA GLY A 164 14.36 -7.72 -1.54
C GLY A 164 13.38 -7.17 -0.49
N ALA A 165 13.05 -5.89 -0.54
CA ALA A 165 12.06 -5.30 0.35
C ALA A 165 10.65 -5.82 0.07
N PHE A 166 10.30 -5.97 -1.19
CA PHE A 166 9.01 -6.50 -1.60
C PHE A 166 9.17 -7.91 -2.18
N VAL A 167 8.26 -8.82 -1.81
CA VAL A 167 8.14 -10.16 -2.41
C VAL A 167 7.29 -10.10 -3.67
N ASP A 168 6.28 -9.22 -3.71
CA ASP A 168 5.38 -9.04 -4.85
C ASP A 168 4.58 -7.73 -4.71
N PHE A 169 3.71 -7.44 -5.67
CA PHE A 169 2.75 -6.34 -5.60
C PHE A 169 1.40 -6.70 -6.22
N VAL A 170 0.35 -6.01 -5.73
CA VAL A 170 -1.02 -6.02 -6.26
C VAL A 170 -1.31 -4.61 -6.77
N CYS A 171 -1.82 -4.50 -7.98
CA CYS A 171 -2.04 -3.20 -8.64
C CYS A 171 -3.43 -3.10 -9.30
N GLY A 172 -3.79 -1.90 -9.76
CA GLY A 172 -5.07 -1.62 -10.39
C GLY A 172 -5.37 -2.47 -11.63
N ASP A 173 -4.35 -3.00 -12.31
CA ASP A 173 -4.48 -3.78 -13.54
C ASP A 173 -4.71 -5.29 -13.29
N ASP A 174 -4.78 -5.76 -12.04
CA ASP A 174 -4.86 -7.19 -11.72
C ASP A 174 -6.26 -7.79 -11.88
N GLY A 175 -7.25 -6.99 -12.29
CA GLY A 175 -8.62 -7.45 -12.50
C GLY A 175 -9.36 -7.83 -11.22
N LEU A 176 -8.87 -7.42 -10.06
CA LEU A 176 -9.53 -7.57 -8.77
C LEU A 176 -10.56 -6.48 -8.54
N ALA A 177 -11.53 -6.74 -7.65
CA ALA A 177 -12.37 -5.67 -7.13
C ALA A 177 -11.48 -4.62 -6.45
N GLN A 178 -11.74 -3.33 -6.77
CA GLN A 178 -10.91 -2.24 -6.26
C GLN A 178 -11.25 -1.89 -4.80
N LYS A 179 -10.32 -1.26 -4.08
CA LYS A 179 -10.59 -0.64 -2.78
C LYS A 179 -11.87 0.22 -2.88
N PRO A 180 -12.87 0.14 -1.99
CA PRO A 180 -12.80 -0.40 -0.63
C PRO A 180 -13.07 -1.90 -0.48
N ASP A 181 -13.19 -2.69 -1.56
CA ASP A 181 -13.30 -4.14 -1.46
C ASP A 181 -12.02 -4.73 -0.85
N PRO A 182 -12.09 -5.76 0.03
CA PRO A 182 -10.90 -6.36 0.65
C PRO A 182 -10.07 -7.21 -0.30
N ALA A 183 -10.52 -7.48 -1.52
CA ALA A 183 -9.88 -8.39 -2.47
C ALA A 183 -8.39 -8.11 -2.70
N PRO A 184 -7.89 -6.86 -2.84
CA PRO A 184 -6.47 -6.60 -3.03
C PRO A 184 -5.61 -7.06 -1.85
N TYR A 185 -6.04 -6.78 -0.60
CA TYR A 185 -5.32 -7.20 0.60
C TYR A 185 -5.41 -8.70 0.85
N LEU A 186 -6.55 -9.32 0.56
CA LEU A 186 -6.72 -10.77 0.62
C LEU A 186 -5.84 -11.48 -0.43
N HIS A 187 -5.66 -10.87 -1.60
CA HIS A 187 -4.75 -11.37 -2.62
C HIS A 187 -3.29 -11.26 -2.16
N ALA A 188 -2.89 -10.10 -1.63
CA ALA A 188 -1.56 -9.89 -1.06
C ALA A 188 -1.23 -10.91 0.04
N ALA A 189 -2.19 -11.21 0.92
CA ALA A 189 -2.02 -12.24 1.96
C ALA A 189 -1.72 -13.63 1.37
N LYS A 190 -2.39 -14.00 0.26
CA LYS A 190 -2.15 -15.27 -0.43
C LYS A 190 -0.74 -15.34 -1.02
N LEU A 191 -0.20 -14.23 -1.56
CA LEU A 191 1.14 -14.15 -2.12
C LEU A 191 2.24 -14.47 -1.08
N VAL A 192 2.00 -14.16 0.18
CA VAL A 192 2.90 -14.46 1.31
C VAL A 192 2.51 -15.70 2.11
N GLY A 193 1.59 -16.51 1.59
CA GLY A 193 1.19 -17.78 2.21
C GLY A 193 0.24 -17.65 3.40
N VAL A 194 -0.28 -16.48 3.72
CA VAL A 194 -1.29 -16.25 4.76
C VAL A 194 -2.66 -16.63 4.19
N LYS A 195 -3.20 -17.80 4.58
CA LYS A 195 -4.41 -18.40 3.99
C LYS A 195 -5.62 -18.32 4.91
N GLU A 196 -5.43 -18.19 6.21
CA GLU A 196 -6.51 -18.21 7.19
C GLU A 196 -6.90 -16.78 7.60
N ALA A 197 -8.20 -16.51 7.67
CA ALA A 197 -8.70 -15.20 8.07
C ALA A 197 -8.19 -14.76 9.46
N ASP A 198 -8.05 -15.72 10.38
CA ASP A 198 -7.56 -15.47 11.74
C ASP A 198 -6.07 -15.06 11.76
N CYS A 199 -5.30 -15.41 10.72
CA CYS A 199 -3.89 -15.02 10.60
C CYS A 199 -3.69 -13.61 10.03
N LEU A 200 -4.69 -13.05 9.35
CA LEU A 200 -4.62 -11.68 8.82
C LEU A 200 -4.51 -10.62 9.92
N SER A 201 -5.09 -10.86 11.09
CA SER A 201 -4.92 -9.98 12.25
C SER A 201 -3.47 -9.86 12.73
N ALA A 202 -2.62 -10.83 12.39
CA ALA A 202 -1.18 -10.79 12.65
C ALA A 202 -0.36 -10.15 11.51
N CYS A 203 -1.01 -9.66 10.45
CA CYS A 203 -0.40 -8.85 9.41
C CYS A 203 -0.70 -7.37 9.65
N ILE A 204 0.22 -6.50 9.25
CA ILE A 204 0.02 -5.05 9.25
C ILE A 204 -0.41 -4.60 7.86
N ALA A 205 -1.33 -3.64 7.77
CA ALA A 205 -1.61 -2.89 6.56
C ALA A 205 -1.46 -1.39 6.84
N PHE A 206 -0.62 -0.71 6.07
CA PHE A 206 -0.49 0.74 6.08
C PHE A 206 -1.31 1.37 4.96
N GLU A 207 -2.03 2.43 5.26
CA GLU A 207 -2.94 3.13 4.37
C GLU A 207 -3.15 4.59 4.82
N ASP A 208 -3.50 5.47 3.88
CA ASP A 208 -3.81 6.88 4.17
C ASP A 208 -5.23 7.28 3.77
N SER A 209 -5.82 6.56 2.79
CA SER A 209 -7.10 6.91 2.18
C SER A 209 -8.30 6.26 2.85
N ALA A 210 -9.46 6.94 2.82
CA ALA A 210 -10.70 6.40 3.38
C ALA A 210 -11.15 5.09 2.71
N THR A 211 -10.94 4.95 1.40
CA THR A 211 -11.27 3.73 0.66
C THR A 211 -10.31 2.59 0.96
N GLY A 212 -9.03 2.91 1.04
CA GLY A 212 -8.00 1.95 1.38
C GLY A 212 -8.08 1.46 2.81
N LEU A 213 -8.30 2.34 3.78
CA LEU A 213 -8.52 1.97 5.19
C LEU A 213 -9.69 1.00 5.34
N ARG A 214 -10.82 1.26 4.64
CA ARG A 214 -11.96 0.32 4.65
C ARG A 214 -11.60 -1.02 4.04
N SER A 215 -10.86 -1.04 2.93
CA SER A 215 -10.39 -2.25 2.27
C SER A 215 -9.49 -3.10 3.18
N ALA A 216 -8.48 -2.46 3.78
CA ALA A 216 -7.54 -3.11 4.68
C ALA A 216 -8.22 -3.66 5.94
N VAL A 217 -9.10 -2.87 6.58
CA VAL A 217 -9.87 -3.33 7.75
C VAL A 217 -10.80 -4.49 7.39
N ALA A 218 -11.51 -4.42 6.24
CA ALA A 218 -12.40 -5.48 5.78
C ALA A 218 -11.65 -6.78 5.47
N SER A 219 -10.36 -6.73 5.14
CA SER A 219 -9.52 -7.91 4.95
C SER A 219 -9.21 -8.64 6.27
N GLY A 220 -9.31 -7.95 7.40
CA GLY A 220 -8.95 -8.46 8.73
C GLY A 220 -7.53 -8.12 9.18
N ALA A 221 -6.71 -7.45 8.37
CA ALA A 221 -5.37 -7.01 8.74
C ALA A 221 -5.39 -5.97 9.89
N THR A 222 -4.33 -5.92 10.68
CA THR A 222 -4.11 -4.84 11.64
C THR A 222 -3.77 -3.58 10.85
N THR A 223 -4.77 -2.72 10.67
CA THR A 223 -4.68 -1.56 9.79
C THR A 223 -4.21 -0.34 10.55
N ILE A 224 -3.16 0.30 10.03
CA ILE A 224 -2.57 1.52 10.59
C ILE A 224 -2.72 2.63 9.55
N ALA A 225 -3.37 3.72 9.95
CA ALA A 225 -3.47 4.91 9.11
C ALA A 225 -2.15 5.69 9.16
N PHE A 226 -1.61 6.03 8.00
CA PHE A 226 -0.55 7.01 7.87
C PHE A 226 -1.14 8.40 7.61
N THR A 227 -0.75 9.39 8.42
CA THR A 227 -1.35 10.73 8.39
C THR A 227 -0.32 11.84 8.13
N GLY A 228 0.93 11.47 7.82
CA GLY A 228 2.05 12.40 7.80
C GLY A 228 2.12 13.33 6.58
N VAL A 229 1.45 13.00 5.48
CA VAL A 229 1.50 13.82 4.24
C VAL A 229 0.12 14.30 3.78
N THR A 230 -0.96 13.71 4.26
CA THR A 230 -2.32 14.07 3.86
C THR A 230 -2.80 15.32 4.59
N PRO A 231 -3.22 16.41 3.89
CA PRO A 231 -3.67 17.65 4.53
C PRO A 231 -4.90 17.49 5.42
N ASN A 232 -5.75 16.52 5.12
CA ASN A 232 -6.98 16.20 5.85
C ASN A 232 -6.98 14.72 6.27
N PRO A 233 -6.15 14.34 7.25
CA PRO A 233 -6.04 12.93 7.65
C PRO A 233 -7.34 12.42 8.25
N LEU A 234 -7.68 11.16 7.96
CA LEU A 234 -8.78 10.45 8.60
C LEU A 234 -8.39 10.10 10.05
N VAL A 235 -8.70 11.01 10.98
CA VAL A 235 -8.40 10.82 12.42
C VAL A 235 -9.34 9.78 13.03
N ASP A 236 -10.63 9.84 12.70
CA ASP A 236 -11.68 8.96 13.23
C ASP A 236 -12.13 7.93 12.17
N GLY A 237 -11.19 7.15 11.67
CA GLY A 237 -11.46 6.09 10.68
C GLY A 237 -11.62 4.70 11.31
N PRO A 238 -11.81 3.67 10.48
CA PRO A 238 -11.98 2.29 10.95
C PRO A 238 -10.66 1.61 11.34
N GLN A 239 -9.51 2.28 11.19
CA GLN A 239 -8.18 1.75 11.49
C GLN A 239 -7.99 1.41 12.97
N PHE A 240 -7.05 0.50 13.23
CA PHE A 240 -6.68 0.12 14.60
C PHE A 240 -5.87 1.22 15.29
N ALA A 241 -4.94 1.86 14.57
CA ALA A 241 -4.07 2.93 15.05
C ALA A 241 -3.74 3.90 13.92
N SER A 242 -3.17 5.05 14.27
CA SER A 242 -2.65 6.05 13.33
C SER A 242 -1.23 6.43 13.70
N ILE A 243 -0.41 6.70 12.69
CA ILE A 243 0.95 7.25 12.82
C ILE A 243 1.13 8.39 11.81
N ASP A 244 1.97 9.35 12.15
CA ASP A 244 2.33 10.49 11.29
C ASP A 244 3.79 10.43 10.79
N SER A 245 4.56 9.45 11.25
CA SER A 245 5.95 9.27 10.86
C SER A 245 6.37 7.81 10.92
N TYR A 246 7.21 7.40 9.96
CA TYR A 246 7.91 6.11 9.99
C TYR A 246 9.31 6.20 10.63
N VAL A 247 9.79 7.42 10.91
CA VAL A 247 11.14 7.62 11.43
C VAL A 247 11.29 6.95 12.79
N GLY A 248 12.26 6.04 12.91
CA GLY A 248 12.54 5.31 14.12
C GLY A 248 11.69 4.05 14.34
N LEU A 249 10.69 3.79 13.50
CA LEU A 249 9.94 2.54 13.58
C LEU A 249 10.78 1.36 13.10
N GLY A 250 10.59 0.22 13.77
CA GLY A 250 11.19 -1.05 13.40
C GLY A 250 10.19 -2.21 13.45
N PRO A 251 10.62 -3.42 13.04
CA PRO A 251 9.75 -4.61 13.02
C PRO A 251 9.11 -4.93 14.37
N SER A 252 9.80 -4.66 15.48
CA SER A 252 9.29 -4.89 16.84
C SER A 252 8.13 -3.97 17.20
N ASP A 253 8.17 -2.70 16.73
CA ASP A 253 7.07 -1.75 16.97
C ASP A 253 5.82 -2.21 16.23
N LEU A 254 5.98 -2.74 15.02
CA LEU A 254 4.88 -3.33 14.26
C LEU A 254 4.32 -4.58 14.95
N GLY A 255 5.18 -5.40 15.56
CA GLY A 255 4.78 -6.51 16.39
C GLY A 255 3.96 -6.09 17.61
N ALA A 256 4.29 -4.95 18.24
CA ALA A 256 3.53 -4.38 19.35
C ALA A 256 2.10 -3.99 18.93
N PHE A 257 1.90 -3.39 17.75
CA PHE A 257 0.54 -3.10 17.24
C PHE A 257 -0.31 -4.37 17.08
N VAL A 258 0.29 -5.45 16.58
CA VAL A 258 -0.39 -6.75 16.45
C VAL A 258 -0.79 -7.31 17.83
N ALA A 259 0.14 -7.26 18.81
CA ALA A 259 -0.10 -7.73 20.17
C ALA A 259 -1.21 -6.94 20.87
N ASP A 260 -1.19 -5.61 20.76
CA ASP A 260 -2.18 -4.71 21.35
C ASP A 260 -3.58 -4.94 20.77
N ARG A 261 -3.69 -5.16 19.45
CA ARG A 261 -4.96 -5.52 18.83
C ARG A 261 -5.49 -6.83 19.37
N GLY A 262 -4.63 -7.84 19.49
CA GLY A 262 -5.00 -9.13 20.08
C GLY A 262 -5.57 -9.00 21.49
N SER A 263 -4.95 -8.14 22.31
CA SER A 263 -5.37 -7.89 23.69
C SER A 263 -6.73 -7.16 23.80
N ARG A 264 -7.06 -6.27 22.86
CA ARG A 264 -8.36 -5.56 22.84
C ARG A 264 -9.52 -6.42 22.37
N LEU A 265 -9.24 -7.43 21.52
CA LEU A 265 -10.27 -8.35 21.03
C LEU A 265 -10.59 -9.48 22.01
N HIS A 266 -9.72 -9.72 23.00
CA HIS A 266 -9.85 -10.78 24.01
C HIS A 266 -9.47 -10.22 25.40
N PRO A 267 -10.27 -9.28 25.97
CA PRO A 267 -10.03 -8.71 27.29
C PRO A 267 -10.20 -9.75 28.43
#